data_f6952bb26270902a1152e25b093e4275
#
_entry.id   f6952bb26270902a1152e25b093e4275
#
_cell.length_a   1.000
_cell.length_b   1.000
_cell.length_c   1.000
_cell.angle_alpha   90.00
_cell.angle_beta   90.00
_cell.angle_gamma   90.00
#
_symmetry.space_group_name_H-M   'P 1'
#
loop_
_entity.id
_entity.type
_entity.pdbx_description
1 polymer ?
#
loop_
_entity_poly.entity_id
_entity_poly.type
_entity_poly.pdbx_seq_one_letter_code
_entity_poly.pdbx_strand_id
1 'polypeptide(L)'
;FTMSIIIGIDHGYYAIKTAHCSFPAGLTSYGEHEPYTRQGLLEFGGCFFVCGTGRQPIQRDKTANDNYYLLTLAAIAKEIRQRGLPPECSVRIAAGLPLTSFGRDKPKFKDYLLRSNQPVNFKFEGVEYSITIEEVAIFPQGYAALMTEVGLLQDEPSMLLMDLGGWTVDLMHIDNAIPAADTAHSLELGMIRCVDDIRAVSYTHLTLPTS
;
A
#
# COMPACT_ATOMS: atom_id res chain seq x y z
N PHE A 1 -2.15 28.74 -10.29
CA PHE A 1 -1.46 27.45 -10.61
C PHE A 1 -1.77 26.49 -9.48
N THR A 2 -2.52 25.43 -9.75
CA THR A 2 -2.75 24.35 -8.78
C THR A 2 -1.41 23.63 -8.58
N MET A 3 -0.98 23.48 -7.34
CA MET A 3 0.25 22.80 -7.00
C MET A 3 0.10 21.30 -7.29
N SER A 4 0.99 20.73 -8.11
CA SER A 4 1.02 19.28 -8.36
C SER A 4 2.12 18.64 -7.51
N ILE A 5 1.78 17.58 -6.76
CA ILE A 5 2.69 16.86 -5.88
C ILE A 5 2.79 15.39 -6.26
N ILE A 6 3.96 14.79 -6.04
CA ILE A 6 4.16 13.35 -6.24
C ILE A 6 4.11 12.66 -4.89
N ILE A 7 3.28 11.59 -4.79
CA ILE A 7 3.17 10.75 -3.60
C ILE A 7 3.44 9.30 -4.00
N GLY A 8 4.49 8.71 -3.42
CA GLY A 8 4.73 7.27 -3.47
C GLY A 8 3.86 6.57 -2.43
N ILE A 9 3.11 5.55 -2.83
CA ILE A 9 2.24 4.78 -1.93
C ILE A 9 2.49 3.28 -2.12
N ASP A 10 2.99 2.64 -1.07
CA ASP A 10 3.06 1.18 -0.99
C ASP A 10 1.75 0.64 -0.39
N HIS A 11 1.01 -0.08 -1.22
CA HIS A 11 -0.25 -0.73 -0.86
C HIS A 11 0.00 -2.14 -0.32
N GLY A 12 0.68 -2.26 0.82
CA GLY A 12 0.95 -3.54 1.45
C GLY A 12 -0.30 -4.19 2.04
N TYR A 13 -0.25 -5.52 2.23
CA TYR A 13 -1.32 -6.26 2.93
C TYR A 13 -1.36 -5.95 4.43
N TYR A 14 -0.22 -5.62 5.02
CA TYR A 14 -0.09 -5.31 6.43
C TYR A 14 -0.28 -3.82 6.71
N ALA A 15 0.34 -2.96 5.92
CA ALA A 15 0.31 -1.52 6.10
C ALA A 15 0.31 -0.80 4.75
N ILE A 16 -0.31 0.38 4.74
CA ILE A 16 -0.13 1.39 3.72
C ILE A 16 1.04 2.27 4.15
N LYS A 17 1.98 2.49 3.25
CA LYS A 17 3.17 3.28 3.53
C LYS A 17 3.37 4.35 2.48
N THR A 18 3.85 5.49 2.91
CA THR A 18 4.28 6.60 2.06
C THR A 18 5.66 7.07 2.53
N ALA A 19 6.21 8.11 1.94
CA ALA A 19 7.51 8.64 2.35
C ALA A 19 7.55 9.10 3.82
N HIS A 20 6.42 9.62 4.36
CA HIS A 20 6.37 10.20 5.69
C HIS A 20 5.35 9.54 6.62
N CYS A 21 4.54 8.61 6.13
CA CYS A 21 3.45 8.01 6.89
C CYS A 21 3.42 6.49 6.72
N SER A 22 3.05 5.80 7.80
CA SER A 22 2.72 4.37 7.76
C SER A 22 1.55 4.11 8.70
N PHE A 23 0.57 3.32 8.24
CA PHE A 23 -0.57 2.92 9.05
C PHE A 23 -1.10 1.56 8.61
N PRO A 24 -1.77 0.79 9.50
CA PRO A 24 -2.32 -0.52 9.16
C PRO A 24 -3.26 -0.47 7.95
N ALA A 25 -3.18 -1.48 7.07
CA ALA A 25 -4.03 -1.58 5.89
C ALA A 25 -5.46 -2.02 6.22
N GLY A 26 -5.96 -1.69 7.40
CA GLY A 26 -7.31 -1.99 7.86
C GLY A 26 -8.27 -0.85 7.53
N LEU A 27 -9.52 -1.22 7.26
CA LEU A 27 -10.61 -0.28 7.00
C LEU A 27 -11.91 -0.86 7.56
N THR A 28 -12.62 -0.06 8.36
CA THR A 28 -13.95 -0.41 8.88
C THR A 28 -14.97 0.55 8.32
N SER A 29 -16.03 0.03 7.68
CA SER A 29 -17.14 0.84 7.16
C SER A 29 -18.21 1.00 8.24
N TYR A 30 -18.73 2.20 8.38
CA TYR A 30 -19.85 2.56 9.26
C TYR A 30 -21.10 2.99 8.47
N GLY A 31 -21.04 2.89 7.12
CA GLY A 31 -22.13 3.35 6.26
C GLY A 31 -22.39 4.85 6.46
N GLU A 32 -23.65 5.24 6.58
CA GLU A 32 -24.07 6.63 6.77
C GLU A 32 -23.99 7.11 8.24
N HIS A 33 -23.54 6.26 9.16
CA HIS A 33 -23.49 6.59 10.58
C HIS A 33 -22.09 7.03 10.98
N GLU A 34 -21.96 8.27 11.44
CA GLU A 34 -20.68 8.80 11.92
C GLU A 34 -20.24 8.10 13.22
N PRO A 35 -19.06 7.46 13.26
CA PRO A 35 -18.53 6.85 14.48
C PRO A 35 -18.01 7.92 15.46
N TYR A 36 -17.89 7.57 16.74
CA TYR A 36 -17.37 8.49 17.77
C TYR A 36 -15.87 8.81 17.61
N THR A 37 -15.12 7.99 16.89
CA THR A 37 -13.69 8.23 16.69
C THR A 37 -13.44 9.24 15.58
N ARG A 38 -12.47 10.14 15.79
CA ARG A 38 -11.96 11.03 14.73
C ARG A 38 -10.67 10.53 14.11
N GLN A 39 -9.93 9.71 14.84
CA GLN A 39 -8.65 9.19 14.34
C GLN A 39 -8.87 8.22 13.17
N GLY A 40 -8.27 8.51 12.03
CA GLY A 40 -8.41 7.73 10.80
C GLY A 40 -9.78 7.85 10.13
N LEU A 41 -10.66 8.74 10.61
CA LEU A 41 -12.01 8.92 10.07
C LEU A 41 -11.95 9.55 8.68
N LEU A 42 -12.45 8.82 7.69
CA LEU A 42 -12.64 9.25 6.32
C LEU A 42 -14.15 9.33 6.03
N GLU A 43 -14.61 10.48 5.57
CA GLU A 43 -15.95 10.68 5.01
C GLU A 43 -15.81 10.81 3.49
N PHE A 44 -16.45 9.90 2.77
CA PHE A 44 -16.42 9.86 1.31
C PHE A 44 -17.73 9.30 0.75
N GLY A 45 -18.32 10.01 -0.23
CA GLY A 45 -19.56 9.57 -0.88
C GLY A 45 -20.76 9.46 0.06
N GLY A 46 -20.83 10.25 1.13
CA GLY A 46 -21.89 10.20 2.15
C GLY A 46 -21.75 9.04 3.14
N CYS A 47 -20.64 8.30 3.11
CA CYS A 47 -20.35 7.21 4.04
C CYS A 47 -19.11 7.50 4.87
N PHE A 48 -19.06 6.87 6.05
CA PHE A 48 -17.99 6.98 7.02
C PHE A 48 -17.16 5.70 7.08
N PHE A 49 -15.84 5.87 7.11
CA PHE A 49 -14.86 4.78 7.17
C PHE A 49 -13.79 5.13 8.20
N VAL A 50 -13.33 4.14 8.94
CA VAL A 50 -12.16 4.31 9.81
C VAL A 50 -10.99 3.56 9.20
N CYS A 51 -9.99 4.33 8.73
CA CYS A 51 -8.78 3.85 8.10
C CYS A 51 -7.67 3.62 9.13
N GLY A 52 -6.89 2.55 8.97
CA GLY A 52 -5.77 2.26 9.86
C GLY A 52 -6.15 1.44 11.10
N THR A 53 -7.32 0.82 11.12
CA THR A 53 -7.78 -0.05 12.22
C THR A 53 -7.95 -1.49 11.75
N GLY A 54 -7.38 -2.43 12.50
CA GLY A 54 -7.47 -3.83 12.17
C GLY A 54 -6.67 -4.23 10.91
N ARG A 55 -7.09 -5.33 10.30
CA ARG A 55 -6.54 -5.85 9.04
C ARG A 55 -7.67 -6.16 8.08
N GLN A 56 -7.45 -5.95 6.81
CA GLN A 56 -8.35 -6.46 5.77
C GLN A 56 -8.15 -7.98 5.61
N PRO A 57 -9.23 -8.70 5.20
CA PRO A 57 -9.05 -10.02 4.64
C PRO A 57 -8.04 -9.98 3.50
N ILE A 58 -7.21 -11.02 3.39
CA ILE A 58 -6.23 -11.09 2.31
C ILE A 58 -6.97 -11.13 0.98
N GLN A 59 -6.71 -10.11 0.15
CA GLN A 59 -7.26 -9.99 -1.19
C GLN A 59 -6.12 -10.09 -2.18
N ARG A 60 -6.11 -11.16 -2.99
CA ARG A 60 -5.15 -11.28 -4.11
C ARG A 60 -5.35 -10.18 -5.15
N ASP A 61 -6.58 -9.71 -5.32
CA ASP A 61 -6.94 -8.61 -6.21
C ASP A 61 -7.26 -7.35 -5.40
N LYS A 62 -6.34 -6.40 -5.39
CA LYS A 62 -6.48 -5.12 -4.67
C LYS A 62 -7.59 -4.21 -5.23
N THR A 63 -8.13 -4.55 -6.40
CA THR A 63 -9.18 -3.79 -7.08
C THR A 63 -10.56 -4.42 -6.93
N ALA A 64 -10.69 -5.49 -6.12
CA ALA A 64 -11.95 -6.23 -5.95
C ALA A 64 -13.05 -5.40 -5.26
N ASN A 65 -12.67 -4.40 -4.50
CA ASN A 65 -13.56 -3.44 -3.83
C ASN A 65 -12.87 -2.09 -3.65
N ASP A 66 -13.55 -1.12 -3.06
CA ASP A 66 -13.04 0.25 -2.89
C ASP A 66 -12.05 0.43 -1.73
N ASN A 67 -11.75 -0.61 -0.97
CA ASN A 67 -10.97 -0.50 0.26
C ASN A 67 -9.60 0.12 0.04
N TYR A 68 -8.83 -0.35 -0.95
CA TYR A 68 -7.52 0.21 -1.25
C TYR A 68 -7.59 1.63 -1.81
N TYR A 69 -8.68 1.99 -2.52
CA TYR A 69 -8.89 3.35 -2.96
C TYR A 69 -9.14 4.30 -1.77
N LEU A 70 -9.99 3.91 -0.83
CA LEU A 70 -10.26 4.67 0.38
C LEU A 70 -9.01 4.83 1.25
N LEU A 71 -8.22 3.78 1.39
CA LEU A 71 -6.92 3.83 2.06
C LEU A 71 -5.93 4.74 1.33
N THR A 72 -6.00 4.83 -0.01
CA THR A 72 -5.20 5.77 -0.81
C THR A 72 -5.59 7.21 -0.52
N LEU A 73 -6.89 7.53 -0.42
CA LEU A 73 -7.34 8.88 -0.03
C LEU A 73 -6.83 9.26 1.36
N ALA A 74 -6.90 8.34 2.33
CA ALA A 74 -6.34 8.55 3.66
C ALA A 74 -4.81 8.76 3.63
N ALA A 75 -4.08 8.01 2.81
CA ALA A 75 -2.63 8.17 2.64
C ALA A 75 -2.27 9.52 2.04
N ILE A 76 -3.01 9.98 1.02
CA ILE A 76 -2.84 11.29 0.39
C ILE A 76 -3.09 12.40 1.43
N ALA A 77 -4.19 12.33 2.19
CA ALA A 77 -4.49 13.32 3.22
C ALA A 77 -3.40 13.41 4.30
N LYS A 78 -2.88 12.26 4.75
CA LYS A 78 -1.78 12.20 5.71
C LYS A 78 -0.49 12.82 5.16
N GLU A 79 -0.14 12.54 3.90
CA GLU A 79 1.03 13.11 3.22
C GLU A 79 0.92 14.62 3.04
N ILE A 80 -0.23 15.11 2.58
CA ILE A 80 -0.50 16.55 2.43
C ILE A 80 -0.31 17.24 3.77
N ARG A 81 -0.91 16.72 4.84
CA ARG A 81 -0.78 17.27 6.18
C ARG A 81 0.65 17.24 6.70
N GLN A 82 1.35 16.11 6.53
CA GLN A 82 2.73 15.95 7.00
C GLN A 82 3.70 16.89 6.30
N ARG A 83 3.45 17.22 5.03
CA ARG A 83 4.24 18.17 4.24
C ARG A 83 3.80 19.62 4.44
N GLY A 84 2.76 19.88 5.23
CA GLY A 84 2.21 21.23 5.43
C GLY A 84 1.65 21.86 4.15
N LEU A 85 1.10 21.04 3.24
CA LEU A 85 0.58 21.48 1.95
C LEU A 85 -0.91 21.84 2.03
N PRO A 86 -1.43 22.65 1.10
CA PRO A 86 -2.85 22.97 1.06
C PRO A 86 -3.68 21.71 0.75
N PRO A 87 -4.89 21.59 1.35
CA PRO A 87 -5.77 20.44 1.11
C PRO A 87 -6.41 20.44 -0.29
N GLU A 88 -6.23 21.49 -1.05
CA GLU A 88 -6.64 21.60 -2.45
C GLU A 88 -5.40 21.56 -3.34
N CYS A 89 -5.18 20.43 -4.03
CA CYS A 89 -4.01 20.25 -4.87
C CYS A 89 -4.19 19.10 -5.90
N SER A 90 -3.32 19.10 -6.89
CA SER A 90 -3.18 17.99 -7.83
C SER A 90 -2.15 16.98 -7.32
N VAL A 91 -2.42 15.69 -7.51
CA VAL A 91 -1.60 14.58 -7.04
C VAL A 91 -1.23 13.64 -8.18
N ARG A 92 0.05 13.30 -8.26
CA ARG A 92 0.55 12.22 -9.11
C ARG A 92 0.96 11.06 -8.20
N ILE A 93 0.40 9.88 -8.42
CA ILE A 93 0.63 8.70 -7.57
C ILE A 93 1.69 7.81 -8.21
N ALA A 94 2.69 7.40 -7.43
CA ALA A 94 3.58 6.30 -7.73
C ALA A 94 3.22 5.12 -6.82
N ALA A 95 2.74 4.01 -7.40
CA ALA A 95 2.31 2.84 -6.65
C ALA A 95 3.07 1.58 -7.08
N GLY A 96 3.14 0.58 -6.20
CA GLY A 96 3.85 -0.67 -6.44
C GLY A 96 2.94 -1.88 -6.61
N LEU A 97 3.33 -2.80 -7.50
CA LEU A 97 2.75 -4.14 -7.63
C LEU A 97 3.85 -5.21 -7.60
N PRO A 98 3.56 -6.41 -7.08
CA PRO A 98 4.48 -7.54 -7.18
C PRO A 98 4.85 -7.83 -8.63
N LEU A 99 6.13 -8.15 -8.90
CA LEU A 99 6.58 -8.40 -10.27
C LEU A 99 5.87 -9.58 -10.92
N THR A 100 5.56 -10.62 -10.14
CA THR A 100 4.83 -11.82 -10.59
C THR A 100 3.44 -11.53 -11.19
N SER A 101 2.79 -10.45 -10.76
CA SER A 101 1.48 -10.03 -11.26
C SER A 101 1.51 -8.72 -12.06
N PHE A 102 2.68 -8.09 -12.15
CA PHE A 102 2.84 -6.73 -12.66
C PHE A 102 2.22 -6.50 -14.04
N GLY A 103 2.54 -7.34 -15.02
CA GLY A 103 2.03 -7.18 -16.40
C GLY A 103 0.52 -7.32 -16.49
N ARG A 104 -0.06 -8.25 -15.72
CA ARG A 104 -1.49 -8.52 -15.69
C ARG A 104 -2.28 -7.43 -14.96
N ASP A 105 -1.78 -7.01 -13.79
CA ASP A 105 -2.54 -6.20 -12.84
C ASP A 105 -2.29 -4.70 -13.01
N LYS A 106 -1.19 -4.31 -13.67
CA LYS A 106 -0.79 -2.91 -13.88
C LYS A 106 -1.88 -2.02 -14.49
N PRO A 107 -2.50 -2.37 -15.65
CA PRO A 107 -3.54 -1.52 -16.24
C PRO A 107 -4.73 -1.36 -15.30
N LYS A 108 -5.22 -2.47 -14.75
CA LYS A 108 -6.38 -2.51 -13.87
C LYS A 108 -6.17 -1.69 -12.61
N PHE A 109 -5.00 -1.81 -11.97
CA PHE A 109 -4.68 -1.08 -10.75
C PHE A 109 -4.47 0.41 -11.01
N LYS A 110 -3.88 0.76 -12.16
CA LYS A 110 -3.78 2.15 -12.61
C LYS A 110 -5.15 2.79 -12.76
N ASP A 111 -6.07 2.15 -13.49
CA ASP A 111 -7.41 2.66 -13.74
C ASP A 111 -8.23 2.74 -12.45
N TYR A 112 -8.06 1.76 -11.55
CA TYR A 112 -8.69 1.71 -10.24
C TYR A 112 -8.29 2.91 -9.35
N LEU A 113 -7.03 3.32 -9.35
CA LEU A 113 -6.56 4.46 -8.58
C LEU A 113 -6.87 5.80 -9.25
N LEU A 114 -6.79 5.87 -10.59
CA LEU A 114 -7.04 7.09 -11.34
C LEU A 114 -8.52 7.46 -11.37
N ARG A 115 -9.42 6.49 -11.56
CA ARG A 115 -10.88 6.61 -11.73
C ARG A 115 -11.29 7.67 -12.75
N SER A 116 -11.07 8.94 -12.43
CA SER A 116 -11.35 10.09 -13.29
C SER A 116 -10.39 11.22 -13.00
N ASN A 117 -10.19 12.10 -13.98
CA ASN A 117 -9.38 13.32 -13.81
C ASN A 117 -10.21 14.47 -13.18
N GLN A 118 -11.33 14.14 -12.52
CA GLN A 118 -12.16 15.12 -11.83
C GLN A 118 -11.71 15.28 -10.37
N PRO A 119 -11.95 16.44 -9.76
CA PRO A 119 -11.68 16.64 -8.33
C PRO A 119 -12.43 15.62 -7.48
N VAL A 120 -11.72 15.00 -6.56
CA VAL A 120 -12.23 14.08 -5.56
C VAL A 120 -12.34 14.83 -4.24
N ASN A 121 -13.57 15.00 -3.77
CA ASN A 121 -13.86 15.67 -2.51
C ASN A 121 -14.09 14.64 -1.41
N PHE A 122 -13.41 14.78 -0.31
CA PHE A 122 -13.56 13.93 0.86
C PHE A 122 -13.14 14.70 2.12
N LYS A 123 -13.52 14.17 3.29
CA LYS A 123 -13.09 14.72 4.57
C LYS A 123 -12.28 13.67 5.33
N PHE A 124 -11.13 14.05 5.83
CA PHE A 124 -10.27 13.16 6.60
C PHE A 124 -9.87 13.80 7.93
N GLU A 125 -10.21 13.11 9.03
CA GLU A 125 -9.98 13.58 10.41
C GLU A 125 -10.48 15.02 10.65
N GLY A 126 -11.60 15.39 10.04
CA GLY A 126 -12.25 16.70 10.19
C GLY A 126 -11.77 17.77 9.22
N VAL A 127 -10.77 17.49 8.37
CA VAL A 127 -10.28 18.42 7.33
C VAL A 127 -10.88 18.03 5.97
N GLU A 128 -11.39 19.02 5.25
CA GLU A 128 -11.90 18.84 3.90
C GLU A 128 -10.76 18.89 2.88
N TYR A 129 -10.75 17.95 1.96
CA TYR A 129 -9.78 17.84 0.87
C TYR A 129 -10.50 17.86 -0.47
N SER A 130 -9.89 18.55 -1.43
CA SER A 130 -10.29 18.55 -2.84
C SER A 130 -9.05 18.25 -3.67
N ILE A 131 -8.90 17.02 -4.12
CA ILE A 131 -7.70 16.58 -4.84
C ILE A 131 -8.05 16.14 -6.26
N THR A 132 -7.15 16.39 -7.20
CA THR A 132 -7.22 15.82 -8.54
C THR A 132 -6.08 14.84 -8.73
N ILE A 133 -6.38 13.55 -8.96
CA ILE A 133 -5.37 12.56 -9.32
C ILE A 133 -5.10 12.69 -10.82
N GLU A 134 -3.99 13.36 -11.16
CA GLU A 134 -3.64 13.65 -12.57
C GLU A 134 -3.02 12.45 -13.27
N GLU A 135 -2.22 11.67 -12.52
CA GLU A 135 -1.46 10.57 -13.09
C GLU A 135 -1.25 9.48 -12.04
N VAL A 136 -1.26 8.23 -12.50
CA VAL A 136 -0.86 7.06 -11.70
C VAL A 136 0.20 6.29 -12.48
N ALA A 137 1.40 6.20 -11.90
CA ALA A 137 2.50 5.40 -12.39
C ALA A 137 2.65 4.15 -11.52
N ILE A 138 2.72 2.97 -12.13
CA ILE A 138 2.86 1.69 -11.42
C ILE A 138 4.24 1.12 -11.68
N PHE A 139 4.92 0.74 -10.60
CA PHE A 139 6.28 0.19 -10.59
C PHE A 139 6.30 -1.21 -9.97
N PRO A 140 7.26 -2.07 -10.33
CA PRO A 140 7.49 -3.32 -9.61
C PRO A 140 7.96 -3.03 -8.18
N GLN A 141 7.29 -3.63 -7.17
CA GLN A 141 7.71 -3.56 -5.77
C GLN A 141 9.12 -4.17 -5.61
N GLY A 142 9.85 -3.77 -4.57
CA GLY A 142 11.22 -4.19 -4.35
C GLY A 142 12.22 -3.56 -5.35
N TYR A 143 11.99 -3.68 -6.65
CA TYR A 143 12.85 -3.05 -7.65
C TYR A 143 12.85 -1.52 -7.55
N ALA A 144 11.68 -0.92 -7.29
CA ALA A 144 11.60 0.52 -7.07
C ALA A 144 12.41 0.99 -5.84
N ALA A 145 12.48 0.17 -4.79
CA ALA A 145 13.34 0.43 -3.63
C ALA A 145 14.82 0.28 -3.99
N LEU A 146 15.19 -0.73 -4.77
CA LEU A 146 16.57 -0.92 -5.23
C LEU A 146 17.06 0.25 -6.08
N MET A 147 16.20 0.93 -6.83
CA MET A 147 16.56 2.12 -7.63
C MET A 147 16.98 3.31 -6.76
N THR A 148 16.75 3.30 -5.46
CA THR A 148 17.33 4.30 -4.53
C THR A 148 18.79 4.04 -4.21
N GLU A 149 19.30 2.82 -4.51
CA GLU A 149 20.65 2.35 -4.25
C GLU A 149 21.40 2.08 -5.58
N VAL A 150 21.41 3.08 -6.46
CA VAL A 150 21.98 2.95 -7.84
C VAL A 150 23.44 2.51 -7.81
N GLY A 151 24.20 2.85 -6.76
CA GLY A 151 25.59 2.40 -6.58
C GLY A 151 25.70 0.88 -6.54
N LEU A 152 24.82 0.19 -5.84
CA LEU A 152 24.80 -1.28 -5.78
C LEU A 152 24.59 -1.90 -7.17
N LEU A 153 23.75 -1.31 -7.99
CA LEU A 153 23.46 -1.81 -9.35
C LEU A 153 24.65 -1.65 -10.31
N GLN A 154 25.56 -0.72 -10.02
CA GLN A 154 26.76 -0.50 -10.84
C GLN A 154 27.90 -1.43 -10.41
N ASP A 155 28.02 -1.70 -9.12
CA ASP A 155 29.11 -2.49 -8.54
C ASP A 155 28.85 -4.00 -8.63
N GLU A 156 27.57 -4.40 -8.56
CA GLU A 156 27.15 -5.81 -8.57
C GLU A 156 26.27 -6.11 -9.79
N PRO A 157 26.86 -6.69 -10.86
CA PRO A 157 26.13 -6.94 -12.11
C PRO A 157 25.02 -8.00 -11.96
N SER A 158 25.08 -8.86 -10.94
CA SER A 158 24.12 -9.91 -10.68
C SER A 158 23.77 -9.95 -9.21
N MET A 159 22.48 -9.81 -8.86
CA MET A 159 22.01 -9.84 -7.48
C MET A 159 20.65 -10.49 -7.35
N LEU A 160 20.36 -11.03 -6.15
CA LEU A 160 19.03 -11.49 -5.76
C LEU A 160 18.35 -10.44 -4.90
N LEU A 161 17.24 -9.91 -5.38
CA LEU A 161 16.35 -9.08 -4.59
C LEU A 161 15.35 -9.95 -3.84
N MET A 162 15.25 -9.77 -2.53
CA MET A 162 14.26 -10.41 -1.66
C MET A 162 13.44 -9.34 -0.93
N ASP A 163 12.15 -9.25 -1.24
CA ASP A 163 11.21 -8.37 -0.56
C ASP A 163 10.40 -9.17 0.47
N LEU A 164 10.62 -8.90 1.75
CA LEU A 164 9.94 -9.55 2.86
C LEU A 164 8.67 -8.79 3.23
N GLY A 165 7.59 -9.07 2.51
CA GLY A 165 6.28 -8.47 2.76
C GLY A 165 5.52 -9.04 3.95
N GLY A 166 4.35 -8.46 4.24
CA GLY A 166 3.46 -8.95 5.28
C GLY A 166 2.84 -10.31 4.93
N TRP A 167 2.45 -10.51 3.69
CA TRP A 167 1.83 -11.75 3.19
C TRP A 167 2.78 -12.60 2.34
N THR A 168 3.52 -11.97 1.43
CA THR A 168 4.42 -12.64 0.50
C THR A 168 5.87 -12.34 0.81
N VAL A 169 6.74 -13.26 0.38
CA VAL A 169 8.15 -13.03 0.12
C VAL A 169 8.31 -13.05 -1.38
N ASP A 170 8.71 -11.93 -1.94
CA ASP A 170 8.91 -11.78 -3.38
C ASP A 170 10.40 -11.85 -3.69
N LEU A 171 10.77 -12.75 -4.60
CA LEU A 171 12.14 -13.01 -5.04
C LEU A 171 12.29 -12.59 -6.50
N MET A 172 13.41 -11.97 -6.81
CA MET A 172 13.71 -11.52 -8.17
C MET A 172 15.21 -11.50 -8.40
N HIS A 173 15.67 -12.08 -9.49
CA HIS A 173 17.03 -11.90 -9.95
C HIS A 173 17.15 -10.60 -10.75
N ILE A 174 18.18 -9.84 -10.48
CA ILE A 174 18.57 -8.63 -11.21
C ILE A 174 19.86 -8.93 -11.94
N ASP A 175 19.88 -8.78 -13.24
CA ASP A 175 21.05 -8.96 -14.08
C ASP A 175 21.34 -7.67 -14.84
N ASN A 176 22.54 -7.12 -14.67
CA ASN A 176 22.96 -5.85 -15.26
C ASN A 176 21.92 -4.71 -15.07
N ALA A 177 21.44 -4.55 -13.84
CA ALA A 177 20.39 -3.60 -13.43
C ALA A 177 19.00 -3.84 -14.07
N ILE A 178 18.77 -4.97 -14.72
CA ILE A 178 17.51 -5.33 -15.36
C ILE A 178 16.85 -6.48 -14.59
N PRO A 179 15.58 -6.35 -14.17
CA PRO A 179 14.84 -7.44 -13.56
C PRO A 179 14.62 -8.60 -14.53
N ALA A 180 15.07 -9.79 -14.19
CA ALA A 180 14.80 -11.01 -14.94
C ALA A 180 13.38 -11.53 -14.57
N ALA A 181 12.38 -11.15 -15.37
CA ALA A 181 10.97 -11.39 -15.05
C ALA A 181 10.61 -12.88 -14.95
N ASP A 182 11.31 -13.75 -15.66
CA ASP A 182 11.17 -15.20 -15.64
C ASP A 182 11.67 -15.85 -14.33
N THR A 183 12.48 -15.12 -13.57
CA THR A 183 12.99 -15.56 -12.25
C THR A 183 12.15 -15.05 -11.09
N ALA A 184 11.12 -14.25 -11.36
CA ALA A 184 10.29 -13.67 -10.32
C ALA A 184 9.39 -14.74 -9.68
N HIS A 185 9.50 -14.89 -8.36
CA HIS A 185 8.69 -15.78 -7.55
C HIS A 185 8.07 -15.04 -6.39
N SER A 186 6.80 -15.36 -6.09
CA SER A 186 6.08 -14.85 -4.94
C SER A 186 5.65 -16.04 -4.07
N LEU A 187 6.15 -16.08 -2.85
CA LEU A 187 5.88 -17.14 -1.88
C LEU A 187 4.96 -16.60 -0.79
N GLU A 188 3.88 -17.32 -0.49
CA GLU A 188 2.95 -16.95 0.61
C GLU A 188 3.59 -17.29 1.99
N LEU A 189 4.80 -16.79 2.23
CA LEU A 189 5.62 -17.02 3.43
C LEU A 189 5.99 -15.73 4.15
N GLY A 190 5.19 -14.68 3.98
CA GLY A 190 5.46 -13.37 4.59
C GLY A 190 5.36 -13.38 6.11
N MET A 191 5.66 -12.22 6.72
CA MET A 191 5.77 -12.05 8.17
C MET A 191 4.53 -12.47 8.96
N ILE A 192 3.34 -12.37 8.37
CA ILE A 192 2.08 -12.79 9.03
C ILE A 192 2.12 -14.29 9.30
N ARG A 193 2.48 -15.09 8.28
CA ARG A 193 2.58 -16.53 8.44
C ARG A 193 3.68 -16.94 9.43
N CYS A 194 4.83 -16.28 9.36
CA CYS A 194 5.92 -16.49 10.32
C CYS A 194 5.45 -16.31 11.77
N VAL A 195 4.72 -15.23 12.04
CA VAL A 195 4.15 -14.95 13.37
C VAL A 195 3.12 -16.00 13.79
N ASP A 196 2.26 -16.45 12.87
CA ASP A 196 1.25 -17.47 13.15
C ASP A 196 1.88 -18.84 13.42
N ASP A 197 2.93 -19.21 12.68
CA ASP A 197 3.68 -20.45 12.90
C ASP A 197 4.42 -20.40 14.27
N ILE A 198 5.03 -19.28 14.64
CA ILE A 198 5.65 -19.08 15.96
C ILE A 198 4.61 -19.21 17.07
N ARG A 199 3.43 -18.61 16.93
CA ARG A 199 2.35 -18.74 17.90
C ARG A 199 1.89 -20.18 18.05
N ALA A 200 1.68 -20.91 16.95
CA ALA A 200 1.29 -22.31 16.96
C ALA A 200 2.28 -23.17 17.73
N VAL A 201 3.59 -22.99 17.49
CA VAL A 201 4.66 -23.70 18.22
C VAL A 201 4.65 -23.33 19.71
N SER A 202 4.51 -22.05 20.05
CA SER A 202 4.47 -21.58 21.45
C SER A 202 3.29 -22.18 22.22
N TYR A 203 2.11 -22.31 21.61
CA TYR A 203 0.95 -22.92 22.24
C TYR A 203 1.14 -24.42 22.48
N THR A 204 1.80 -25.15 21.56
CA THR A 204 2.05 -26.58 21.72
C THR A 204 3.10 -26.90 22.79
N HIS A 205 4.03 -25.99 23.05
CA HIS A 205 5.08 -26.17 24.07
C HIS A 205 4.68 -25.66 25.46
N LEU A 206 3.65 -24.83 25.57
CA LEU A 206 3.16 -24.32 26.86
C LEU A 206 2.08 -25.17 27.52
N THR A 207 1.49 -26.12 26.82
CA THR A 207 0.65 -27.17 27.41
C THR A 207 1.54 -28.32 27.90
N LEU A 208 2.16 -28.15 29.07
CA LEU A 208 2.74 -29.28 29.81
C LEU A 208 1.60 -30.24 30.15
N PRO A 209 1.77 -31.56 29.94
CA PRO A 209 0.80 -32.52 30.45
C PRO A 209 0.78 -32.39 31.99
N THR A 210 -0.34 -31.99 32.56
CA THR A 210 -0.60 -32.13 33.98
C THR A 210 -0.72 -33.62 34.25
N SER A 211 0.33 -34.20 34.82
CA SER A 211 0.32 -35.53 35.41
C SER A 211 -0.49 -35.54 36.69
#